data_1824ec1c8ebaff4511edfaa570c7795b
#
_entry.id   1824ec1c8ebaff4511edfaa570c7795b
#
_cell.length_a   1.000
_cell.length_b   1.000
_cell.length_c   1.000
_cell.angle_alpha   90.00
_cell.angle_beta   90.00
_cell.angle_gamma   90.00
#
_symmetry.space_group_name_H-M   'P 1'
#
loop_
_entity.id
_entity.type
_entity.pdbx_description
1 polymer ?
#
loop_
_entity_poly.entity_id
_entity_poly.type
_entity_poly.pdbx_seq_one_letter_code
_entity_poly.pdbx_strand_id
1 'polypeptide(L)'
;MDRAAGLSQTLAAEAARLARRQSDREEELELVRRAQRYEPDALGRIYEIYFPKIYQYSYLQLSDPQLAEDIASGVLLQVVESIDKFHYRGTPFGAWVFRIARNRIIDLHRRKKRRQHVELNESIPTDYGAPHQETERVLEHERVRGALDYLTDDQRQVVLLKFAEGLDNQAIASVIGRSEGAVKSLQHRALVALRKSLSDSG
;
A
#
# COMPACT_ATOMS: atom_id res chain seq x y z
N MET A 1 -16.24 -16.61 -38.80
CA MET A 1 -16.84 -15.30 -38.41
C MET A 1 -16.69 -14.96 -36.93
N ASP A 2 -16.34 -15.89 -36.07
CA ASP A 2 -16.33 -15.73 -34.59
C ASP A 2 -15.11 -14.98 -34.03
N ARG A 3 -13.94 -15.04 -34.69
CA ARG A 3 -12.71 -14.36 -34.21
C ARG A 3 -12.76 -12.83 -34.25
N ALA A 4 -13.45 -12.25 -35.22
CA ALA A 4 -13.56 -10.80 -35.35
C ALA A 4 -14.49 -10.20 -34.31
N ALA A 5 -15.55 -10.90 -33.92
CA ALA A 5 -16.47 -10.50 -32.85
C ALA A 5 -15.75 -10.51 -31.48
N GLY A 6 -14.97 -11.54 -31.19
CA GLY A 6 -14.18 -11.63 -29.95
C GLY A 6 -13.12 -10.53 -29.80
N LEU A 7 -12.42 -10.20 -30.88
CA LEU A 7 -11.43 -9.09 -30.89
C LEU A 7 -12.12 -7.73 -30.67
N SER A 8 -13.28 -7.49 -31.28
CA SER A 8 -14.05 -6.25 -31.11
C SER A 8 -14.53 -6.09 -29.66
N GLN A 9 -15.01 -7.16 -29.02
CA GLN A 9 -15.43 -7.14 -27.61
C GLN A 9 -14.25 -6.89 -26.68
N THR A 10 -13.09 -7.49 -26.93
CA THR A 10 -11.89 -7.30 -26.12
C THR A 10 -11.39 -5.84 -26.23
N LEU A 11 -11.34 -5.28 -27.44
CA LEU A 11 -10.95 -3.87 -27.65
C LEU A 11 -11.93 -2.90 -27.00
N ALA A 12 -13.23 -3.16 -27.07
CA ALA A 12 -14.25 -2.34 -26.43
C ALA A 12 -14.13 -2.37 -24.89
N ALA A 13 -13.91 -3.56 -24.32
CA ALA A 13 -13.68 -3.70 -22.88
C ALA A 13 -12.40 -2.98 -22.42
N GLU A 14 -11.34 -3.05 -23.21
CA GLU A 14 -10.08 -2.36 -22.90
C GLU A 14 -10.22 -0.83 -23.01
N ALA A 15 -10.92 -0.34 -24.05
CA ALA A 15 -11.24 1.08 -24.19
C ALA A 15 -12.10 1.59 -23.02
N ALA A 16 -13.11 0.85 -22.60
CA ALA A 16 -13.94 1.19 -21.45
C ALA A 16 -13.13 1.22 -20.14
N ARG A 17 -12.18 0.28 -19.97
CA ARG A 17 -11.28 0.25 -18.81
C ARG A 17 -10.32 1.45 -18.79
N LEU A 18 -9.81 1.85 -19.96
CA LEU A 18 -8.94 3.03 -20.08
C LEU A 18 -9.72 4.31 -19.79
N ALA A 19 -10.94 4.46 -20.35
CA ALA A 19 -11.80 5.60 -20.10
C ALA A 19 -12.14 5.74 -18.60
N ARG A 20 -12.48 4.63 -17.91
CA ARG A 20 -12.75 4.62 -16.48
C ARG A 20 -11.52 5.06 -15.66
N ARG A 21 -10.34 4.54 -15.97
CA ARG A 21 -9.10 4.95 -15.31
C ARG A 21 -8.78 6.42 -15.50
N GLN A 22 -9.13 6.99 -16.64
CA GLN A 22 -8.94 8.41 -16.91
C GLN A 22 -9.92 9.26 -16.10
N SER A 23 -11.19 8.85 -16.01
CA SER A 23 -12.20 9.50 -15.15
C SER A 23 -11.79 9.46 -13.67
N ASP A 24 -11.43 8.27 -13.16
CA ASP A 24 -10.99 8.12 -11.76
C ASP A 24 -9.78 9.02 -11.44
N ARG A 25 -8.87 9.18 -12.41
CA ARG A 25 -7.70 10.06 -12.27
C ARG A 25 -8.09 11.54 -12.25
N GLU A 26 -9.01 11.95 -13.11
CA GLU A 26 -9.48 13.36 -13.17
C GLU A 26 -10.21 13.72 -11.87
N GLU A 27 -11.03 12.82 -11.34
CA GLU A 27 -11.71 12.96 -10.05
C GLU A 27 -10.71 13.05 -8.88
N GLU A 28 -9.68 12.18 -8.87
CA GLU A 28 -8.60 12.26 -7.87
C GLU A 28 -7.88 13.61 -7.92
N LEU A 29 -7.53 14.09 -9.12
CA LEU A 29 -6.83 15.37 -9.27
C LEU A 29 -7.68 16.56 -8.87
N GLU A 30 -8.98 16.53 -9.15
CA GLU A 30 -9.89 17.61 -8.71
C GLU A 30 -10.04 17.61 -7.19
N LEU A 31 -10.20 16.43 -6.57
CA LEU A 31 -10.21 16.29 -5.12
C LEU A 31 -8.93 16.87 -4.49
N VAL A 32 -7.76 16.55 -5.06
CA VAL A 32 -6.48 17.07 -4.58
C VAL A 32 -6.39 18.60 -4.73
N ARG A 33 -6.82 19.17 -5.86
CA ARG A 33 -6.84 20.63 -6.04
C ARG A 33 -7.71 21.34 -5.00
N ARG A 34 -8.86 20.77 -4.66
CA ARG A 34 -9.75 21.28 -3.62
C ARG A 34 -9.09 21.18 -2.24
N ALA A 35 -8.46 20.05 -1.94
CA ALA A 35 -7.72 19.86 -0.70
C ALA A 35 -6.50 20.79 -0.58
N GLN A 36 -5.84 21.14 -1.68
CA GLN A 36 -4.77 22.15 -1.71
C GLN A 36 -5.26 23.57 -1.38
N ARG A 37 -6.56 23.83 -1.55
CA ARG A 37 -7.23 25.06 -1.07
C ARG A 37 -7.74 24.93 0.36
N TYR A 38 -7.41 23.84 1.05
CA TYR A 38 -7.84 23.52 2.41
C TYR A 38 -9.36 23.47 2.58
N GLU A 39 -10.10 23.06 1.52
CA GLU A 39 -11.54 22.84 1.62
C GLU A 39 -11.81 21.66 2.58
N PRO A 40 -12.60 21.86 3.68
CA PRO A 40 -12.78 20.83 4.70
C PRO A 40 -13.36 19.51 4.16
N ASP A 41 -14.35 19.59 3.25
CA ASP A 41 -14.97 18.41 2.65
C ASP A 41 -13.99 17.60 1.82
N ALA A 42 -13.07 18.28 1.10
CA ALA A 42 -12.06 17.61 0.30
C ALA A 42 -11.00 16.91 1.17
N LEU A 43 -10.57 17.56 2.26
CA LEU A 43 -9.68 16.97 3.25
C LEU A 43 -10.33 15.77 3.96
N GLY A 44 -11.62 15.91 4.35
CA GLY A 44 -12.41 14.82 4.91
C GLY A 44 -12.49 13.62 3.96
N ARG A 45 -12.73 13.90 2.66
CA ARG A 45 -12.78 12.83 1.65
C ARG A 45 -11.45 12.13 1.42
N ILE A 46 -10.34 12.86 1.46
CA ILE A 46 -8.98 12.26 1.43
C ILE A 46 -8.78 11.35 2.64
N TYR A 47 -9.19 11.79 3.84
CA TYR A 47 -9.11 10.98 5.05
C TYR A 47 -9.89 9.67 4.89
N GLU A 48 -11.17 9.74 4.49
CA GLU A 48 -12.04 8.58 4.30
C GLU A 48 -11.46 7.56 3.30
N ILE A 49 -10.87 8.04 2.20
CA ILE A 49 -10.30 7.18 1.16
C ILE A 49 -9.00 6.54 1.61
N TYR A 50 -8.11 7.31 2.23
CA TYR A 50 -6.72 6.88 2.44
C TYR A 50 -6.44 6.32 3.83
N PHE A 51 -7.19 6.70 4.88
CA PHE A 51 -6.97 6.15 6.22
C PHE A 51 -7.07 4.63 6.26
N PRO A 52 -8.16 3.99 5.81
CA PRO A 52 -8.28 2.54 5.85
C PRO A 52 -7.21 1.82 5.02
N LYS A 53 -6.83 2.40 3.90
CA LYS A 53 -5.79 1.86 3.02
C LYS A 53 -4.40 1.90 3.66
N ILE A 54 -4.03 3.07 4.24
CA ILE A 54 -2.74 3.23 4.92
C ILE A 54 -2.69 2.35 6.16
N TYR A 55 -3.79 2.26 6.93
CA TYR A 55 -3.89 1.38 8.08
C TYR A 55 -3.64 -0.07 7.70
N GLN A 56 -4.37 -0.59 6.69
CA GLN A 56 -4.21 -1.96 6.23
C GLN A 56 -2.79 -2.25 5.72
N TYR A 57 -2.23 -1.35 4.89
CA TYR A 57 -0.86 -1.44 4.41
C TYR A 57 0.15 -1.49 5.56
N SER A 58 -0.02 -0.63 6.56
CA SER A 58 0.87 -0.56 7.73
C SER A 58 0.71 -1.80 8.61
N TYR A 59 -0.52 -2.25 8.85
CA TYR A 59 -0.81 -3.44 9.65
C TYR A 59 -0.19 -4.71 9.04
N LEU A 60 -0.31 -4.90 7.73
CA LEU A 60 0.29 -6.04 7.03
C LEU A 60 1.84 -5.99 7.02
N GLN A 61 2.44 -4.85 7.32
CA GLN A 61 3.89 -4.71 7.44
C GLN A 61 4.41 -4.80 8.88
N LEU A 62 3.64 -4.32 9.84
CA LEU A 62 4.09 -4.16 11.24
C LEU A 62 3.54 -5.23 12.16
N SER A 63 2.41 -5.86 11.81
CA SER A 63 1.67 -6.83 12.63
C SER A 63 1.25 -6.27 14.00
N ASP A 64 1.10 -4.95 14.08
CA ASP A 64 0.74 -4.22 15.30
C ASP A 64 -0.35 -3.20 14.94
N PRO A 65 -1.60 -3.38 15.45
CA PRO A 65 -2.72 -2.52 15.11
C PRO A 65 -2.54 -1.08 15.61
N GLN A 66 -1.93 -0.90 16.77
CA GLN A 66 -1.72 0.42 17.35
C GLN A 66 -0.66 1.21 16.56
N LEU A 67 0.46 0.57 16.23
CA LEU A 67 1.46 1.18 15.36
C LEU A 67 0.92 1.47 13.96
N ALA A 68 0.03 0.61 13.44
CA ALA A 68 -0.59 0.82 12.13
C ALA A 68 -1.51 2.06 12.14
N GLU A 69 -2.28 2.26 13.22
CA GLU A 69 -3.12 3.44 13.42
C GLU A 69 -2.29 4.71 13.58
N ASP A 70 -1.23 4.68 14.38
CA ASP A 70 -0.30 5.78 14.55
C ASP A 70 0.36 6.19 13.24
N ILE A 71 0.77 5.21 12.42
CA ILE A 71 1.32 5.46 11.09
C ILE A 71 0.25 6.08 10.19
N ALA A 72 -0.97 5.54 10.15
CA ALA A 72 -2.03 6.05 9.28
C ALA A 72 -2.39 7.50 9.63
N SER A 73 -2.61 7.79 10.90
CA SER A 73 -2.90 9.14 11.41
C SER A 73 -1.76 10.10 11.12
N GLY A 74 -0.53 9.69 11.41
CA GLY A 74 0.64 10.52 11.17
C GLY A 74 0.93 10.76 9.68
N VAL A 75 0.64 9.80 8.80
CA VAL A 75 0.74 10.00 7.34
C VAL A 75 -0.27 11.03 6.86
N LEU A 76 -1.53 10.92 7.29
CA LEU A 76 -2.57 11.86 6.87
C LEU A 76 -2.32 13.28 7.40
N LEU A 77 -1.82 13.41 8.62
CA LEU A 77 -1.37 14.71 9.12
C LEU A 77 -0.29 15.30 8.20
N GLN A 78 0.73 14.51 7.86
CA GLN A 78 1.79 14.95 6.95
C GLN A 78 1.28 15.25 5.54
N VAL A 79 0.26 14.50 5.07
CA VAL A 79 -0.41 14.81 3.80
C VAL A 79 -1.03 16.20 3.85
N VAL A 80 -1.81 16.51 4.89
CA VAL A 80 -2.44 17.83 5.04
C VAL A 80 -1.40 18.95 5.14
N GLU A 81 -0.31 18.75 5.90
CA GLU A 81 0.77 19.72 6.07
C GLU A 81 1.60 19.98 4.80
N SER A 82 1.56 19.06 3.84
CA SER A 82 2.42 19.14 2.64
C SER A 82 1.67 18.96 1.32
N ILE A 83 0.34 18.98 1.34
CA ILE A 83 -0.49 18.77 0.14
C ILE A 83 -0.30 19.90 -0.90
N ASP A 84 0.02 21.11 -0.48
CA ASP A 84 0.40 22.24 -1.31
C ASP A 84 1.63 21.96 -2.18
N LYS A 85 2.54 21.09 -1.72
CA LYS A 85 3.76 20.68 -2.42
C LYS A 85 3.52 19.53 -3.42
N PHE A 86 2.35 18.91 -3.37
CA PHE A 86 2.03 17.86 -4.33
C PHE A 86 1.78 18.46 -5.72
N HIS A 87 2.56 18.02 -6.69
CA HIS A 87 2.38 18.37 -8.11
C HIS A 87 2.28 17.08 -8.90
N TYR A 88 1.18 16.92 -9.63
CA TYR A 88 1.02 15.78 -10.51
C TYR A 88 2.05 15.83 -11.65
N ARG A 89 2.96 14.85 -11.65
CA ARG A 89 4.01 14.66 -12.69
C ARG A 89 3.94 13.24 -13.28
N GLY A 90 2.73 12.76 -13.58
CA GLY A 90 2.54 11.40 -14.08
C GLY A 90 2.44 10.32 -12.99
N THR A 91 2.66 10.67 -11.72
CA THR A 91 2.52 9.76 -10.58
C THR A 91 1.22 10.06 -9.85
N PRO A 92 0.34 9.07 -9.62
CA PRO A 92 -0.93 9.25 -8.89
C PRO A 92 -0.71 9.80 -7.49
N PHE A 93 -1.73 10.52 -6.96
CA PHE A 93 -1.67 11.04 -5.59
C PHE A 93 -1.52 9.92 -4.56
N GLY A 94 -2.24 8.80 -4.75
CA GLY A 94 -2.08 7.62 -3.90
C GLY A 94 -0.64 7.15 -3.79
N ALA A 95 0.13 7.13 -4.87
CA ALA A 95 1.55 6.75 -4.82
C ALA A 95 2.38 7.72 -3.97
N TRP A 96 2.07 9.02 -3.99
CA TRP A 96 2.73 9.99 -3.12
C TRP A 96 2.39 9.75 -1.65
N VAL A 97 1.12 9.46 -1.32
CA VAL A 97 0.68 9.10 0.04
C VAL A 97 1.38 7.84 0.54
N PHE A 98 1.43 6.77 -0.27
CA PHE A 98 2.10 5.53 0.11
C PHE A 98 3.62 5.66 0.22
N ARG A 99 4.25 6.58 -0.50
CA ARG A 99 5.66 6.91 -0.29
C ARG A 99 5.90 7.51 1.10
N ILE A 100 4.99 8.37 1.58
CA ILE A 100 5.06 8.91 2.95
C ILE A 100 4.89 7.78 3.97
N ALA A 101 3.89 6.91 3.80
CA ALA A 101 3.65 5.76 4.67
C ALA A 101 4.88 4.84 4.75
N ARG A 102 5.43 4.45 3.59
CA ARG A 102 6.64 3.63 3.52
C ARG A 102 7.82 4.25 4.26
N ASN A 103 8.06 5.53 4.05
CA ASN A 103 9.18 6.22 4.71
C ASN A 103 9.03 6.21 6.24
N ARG A 104 7.82 6.45 6.76
CA ARG A 104 7.55 6.37 8.20
C ARG A 104 7.79 4.97 8.75
N ILE A 105 7.36 3.92 8.05
CA ILE A 105 7.61 2.53 8.44
C ILE A 105 9.10 2.22 8.47
N ILE A 106 9.85 2.64 7.44
CA ILE A 106 11.31 2.46 7.41
C ILE A 106 11.99 3.18 8.59
N ASP A 107 11.57 4.41 8.88
CA ASP A 107 12.13 5.17 9.99
C ASP A 107 11.80 4.54 11.35
N LEU A 108 10.59 3.96 11.50
CA LEU A 108 10.22 3.18 12.68
C LEU A 108 11.18 1.98 12.86
N HIS A 109 11.38 1.18 11.81
CA HIS A 109 12.31 0.03 11.85
C HIS A 109 13.74 0.45 12.17
N ARG A 110 14.22 1.55 11.60
CA ARG A 110 15.56 2.10 11.89
C ARG A 110 15.71 2.53 13.35
N ARG A 111 14.66 3.16 13.93
CA ARG A 111 14.63 3.56 15.34
C ARG A 111 14.62 2.34 16.26
N LYS A 112 13.79 1.34 15.96
CA LYS A 112 13.73 0.08 16.72
C LYS A 112 15.10 -0.63 16.72
N LYS A 113 15.72 -0.76 15.54
CA LYS A 113 17.06 -1.38 15.43
C LYS A 113 18.15 -0.61 16.20
N ARG A 114 18.11 0.72 16.21
CA ARG A 114 19.05 1.54 17.01
C ARG A 114 18.85 1.36 18.50
N ARG A 115 17.59 1.29 18.99
CA ARG A 115 17.30 1.03 20.41
C ARG A 115 17.78 -0.35 20.82
N GLN A 116 17.50 -1.39 20.04
CA GLN A 116 18.00 -2.74 20.30
C GLN A 116 19.54 -2.82 20.37
N HIS A 117 20.26 -2.01 19.62
CA HIS A 117 21.72 -1.96 19.68
C HIS A 117 22.25 -1.25 20.96
N VAL A 118 21.44 -0.39 21.56
CA VAL A 118 21.76 0.31 22.81
C VAL A 118 21.30 -0.52 24.03
N GLU A 119 20.20 -1.28 23.88
CA GLU A 119 19.54 -2.08 24.93
C GLU A 119 19.97 -3.55 24.96
N LEU A 120 21.17 -3.91 24.49
CA LEU A 120 21.69 -5.28 24.57
C LEU A 120 21.81 -5.82 26.02
N ASN A 121 21.18 -5.16 27.00
CA ASN A 121 21.20 -5.58 28.39
C ASN A 121 19.84 -5.79 29.07
N GLU A 122 18.69 -5.58 28.40
CA GLU A 122 17.39 -5.92 29.00
C GLU A 122 16.36 -6.31 27.94
N SER A 123 16.18 -7.62 27.76
CA SER A 123 15.13 -8.17 26.92
C SER A 123 13.81 -8.23 27.71
N ILE A 124 12.86 -7.35 27.41
CA ILE A 124 11.46 -7.51 27.81
C ILE A 124 10.68 -7.92 26.57
N PRO A 125 10.12 -9.13 26.49
CA PRO A 125 9.18 -9.49 25.44
C PRO A 125 7.86 -8.77 25.71
N THR A 126 7.49 -7.84 24.86
CA THR A 126 6.14 -7.25 24.90
C THR A 126 5.23 -8.09 24.03
N ASP A 127 4.53 -9.02 24.70
CA ASP A 127 3.39 -9.73 24.13
C ASP A 127 2.16 -8.81 24.23
N TYR A 128 1.77 -8.21 23.12
CA TYR A 128 0.53 -7.46 23.02
C TYR A 128 -0.55 -8.37 22.47
N GLY A 129 -1.42 -8.82 23.36
CA GLY A 129 -2.59 -9.63 23.07
C GLY A 129 -3.45 -9.02 21.96
N ALA A 130 -3.84 -9.87 21.02
CA ALA A 130 -4.74 -9.52 19.94
C ALA A 130 -6.13 -9.16 20.53
N PRO A 131 -6.79 -8.08 20.04
CA PRO A 131 -8.17 -7.84 20.41
C PRO A 131 -9.07 -8.87 19.72
N HIS A 132 -9.81 -9.62 20.55
CA HIS A 132 -10.87 -10.50 20.11
C HIS A 132 -12.02 -9.67 19.54
N GLN A 133 -12.22 -9.72 18.20
CA GLN A 133 -13.55 -9.67 17.58
C GLN A 133 -13.45 -9.83 16.06
N GLU A 134 -14.30 -10.69 15.49
CA GLU A 134 -14.50 -11.13 14.11
C GLU A 134 -13.60 -12.27 13.61
N THR A 135 -14.02 -13.49 13.96
CA THR A 135 -13.24 -14.73 13.79
C THR A 135 -12.88 -15.06 12.33
N GLU A 136 -13.70 -14.78 11.33
CA GLU A 136 -13.39 -15.10 9.93
C GLU A 136 -12.43 -14.10 9.26
N ARG A 137 -12.62 -12.80 9.47
CA ARG A 137 -11.72 -11.77 8.93
C ARG A 137 -10.34 -11.81 9.57
N VAL A 138 -10.25 -12.12 10.84
CA VAL A 138 -8.98 -12.29 11.56
C VAL A 138 -8.21 -13.48 11.01
N LEU A 139 -8.88 -14.62 10.79
CA LEU A 139 -8.25 -15.82 10.21
C LEU A 139 -7.77 -15.59 8.77
N GLU A 140 -8.52 -14.84 7.96
CA GLU A 140 -8.10 -14.49 6.60
C GLU A 140 -6.90 -13.53 6.60
N HIS A 141 -6.89 -12.53 7.48
CA HIS A 141 -5.75 -11.63 7.66
C HIS A 141 -4.52 -12.37 8.18
N GLU A 142 -4.67 -13.32 9.10
CA GLU A 142 -3.56 -14.14 9.58
C GLU A 142 -2.97 -15.05 8.49
N ARG A 143 -3.82 -15.63 7.65
CA ARG A 143 -3.35 -16.42 6.48
C ARG A 143 -2.59 -15.56 5.49
N VAL A 144 -3.11 -14.39 5.14
CA VAL A 144 -2.42 -13.44 4.25
C VAL A 144 -1.10 -13.00 4.87
N ARG A 145 -1.08 -12.68 6.15
CA ARG A 145 0.13 -12.28 6.87
C ARG A 145 1.17 -13.39 6.88
N GLY A 146 0.78 -14.62 7.24
CA GLY A 146 1.66 -15.79 7.21
C GLY A 146 2.29 -16.02 5.83
N ALA A 147 1.52 -15.82 4.75
CA ALA A 147 2.06 -15.90 3.40
C ALA A 147 3.04 -14.75 3.09
N LEU A 148 2.79 -13.54 3.60
CA LEU A 148 3.68 -12.40 3.42
C LEU A 148 5.01 -12.54 4.17
N ASP A 149 5.08 -13.35 5.22
CA ASP A 149 6.31 -13.59 5.99
C ASP A 149 7.37 -14.35 5.19
N TYR A 150 6.96 -15.08 4.14
CA TYR A 150 7.88 -15.71 3.19
C TYR A 150 8.53 -14.73 2.19
N LEU A 151 8.10 -13.46 2.20
CA LEU A 151 8.59 -12.43 1.28
C LEU A 151 9.66 -11.57 1.94
N THR A 152 10.66 -11.16 1.14
CA THR A 152 11.56 -10.07 1.57
C THR A 152 10.77 -8.76 1.67
N ASP A 153 11.29 -7.77 2.41
CA ASP A 153 10.64 -6.47 2.60
C ASP A 153 10.28 -5.79 1.26
N ASP A 154 11.21 -5.76 0.30
CA ASP A 154 10.96 -5.19 -1.03
C ASP A 154 9.87 -5.98 -1.80
N GLN A 155 9.84 -7.30 -1.70
CA GLN A 155 8.81 -8.14 -2.33
C GLN A 155 7.44 -7.91 -1.69
N ARG A 156 7.38 -7.89 -0.35
CA ARG A 156 6.15 -7.62 0.42
C ARG A 156 5.56 -6.26 0.04
N GLN A 157 6.39 -5.21 0.01
CA GLN A 157 5.95 -3.88 -0.39
C GLN A 157 5.36 -3.85 -1.81
N VAL A 158 6.05 -4.47 -2.76
CA VAL A 158 5.57 -4.53 -4.15
C VAL A 158 4.24 -5.25 -4.27
N VAL A 159 4.06 -6.37 -3.56
CA VAL A 159 2.80 -7.14 -3.53
C VAL A 159 1.67 -6.30 -2.92
N LEU A 160 1.90 -5.67 -1.77
CA LEU A 160 0.89 -4.85 -1.10
C LEU A 160 0.47 -3.66 -1.98
N LEU A 161 1.42 -2.91 -2.53
CA LEU A 161 1.13 -1.77 -3.39
C LEU A 161 0.42 -2.17 -4.69
N LYS A 162 0.72 -3.36 -5.23
CA LYS A 162 0.10 -3.86 -6.46
C LYS A 162 -1.31 -4.38 -6.25
N PHE A 163 -1.51 -5.24 -5.26
CA PHE A 163 -2.73 -6.03 -5.11
C PHE A 163 -3.71 -5.43 -4.09
N ALA A 164 -3.22 -4.82 -3.02
CA ALA A 164 -4.09 -4.14 -2.05
C ALA A 164 -4.48 -2.73 -2.53
N GLU A 165 -3.54 -2.00 -3.17
CA GLU A 165 -3.75 -0.60 -3.56
C GLU A 165 -3.97 -0.39 -5.07
N GLY A 166 -3.78 -1.43 -5.86
CA GLY A 166 -4.02 -1.38 -7.31
C GLY A 166 -3.04 -0.49 -8.09
N LEU A 167 -1.90 -0.09 -7.51
CA LEU A 167 -0.93 0.76 -8.17
C LEU A 167 -0.30 0.08 -9.39
N ASP A 168 -0.04 0.83 -10.43
CA ASP A 168 0.73 0.34 -11.57
C ASP A 168 2.24 0.28 -11.24
N ASN A 169 3.00 -0.37 -12.12
CA ASN A 169 4.43 -0.60 -11.85
C ASN A 169 5.25 0.69 -11.82
N GLN A 170 4.86 1.71 -12.57
CA GLN A 170 5.50 3.02 -12.57
C GLN A 170 5.26 3.74 -11.22
N ALA A 171 4.03 3.72 -10.72
CA ALA A 171 3.68 4.26 -9.41
C ALA A 171 4.41 3.53 -8.28
N ILE A 172 4.43 2.18 -8.31
CA ILE A 172 5.18 1.38 -7.33
C ILE A 172 6.68 1.73 -7.38
N ALA A 173 7.27 1.83 -8.57
CA ALA A 173 8.67 2.21 -8.76
C ALA A 173 8.98 3.55 -8.07
N SER A 174 8.07 4.53 -8.22
CA SER A 174 8.16 5.83 -7.54
C SER A 174 8.08 5.71 -6.02
N VAL A 175 7.21 4.82 -5.48
CA VAL A 175 7.05 4.61 -4.04
C VAL A 175 8.30 3.97 -3.44
N ILE A 176 8.83 2.91 -4.07
CA ILE A 176 9.94 2.14 -3.49
C ILE A 176 11.33 2.66 -3.88
N GLY A 177 11.42 3.66 -4.78
CA GLY A 177 12.68 4.22 -5.24
C GLY A 177 13.49 3.24 -6.11
N ARG A 178 12.82 2.46 -6.96
CA ARG A 178 13.43 1.47 -7.86
C ARG A 178 13.02 1.73 -9.31
N SER A 179 13.66 1.05 -10.27
CA SER A 179 13.21 1.06 -11.67
C SER A 179 11.97 0.18 -11.85
N GLU A 180 11.17 0.47 -12.88
CA GLU A 180 10.00 -0.36 -13.23
C GLU A 180 10.40 -1.82 -13.55
N GLY A 181 11.55 -2.03 -14.19
CA GLY A 181 12.08 -3.37 -14.43
C GLY A 181 12.41 -4.12 -13.15
N ALA A 182 12.94 -3.43 -12.12
CA ALA A 182 13.16 -4.02 -10.81
C ALA A 182 11.84 -4.38 -10.12
N VAL A 183 10.80 -3.55 -10.25
CA VAL A 183 9.46 -3.85 -9.74
C VAL A 183 8.89 -5.11 -10.37
N LYS A 184 8.96 -5.25 -11.70
CA LYS A 184 8.51 -6.46 -12.42
C LYS A 184 9.24 -7.72 -11.93
N SER A 185 10.55 -7.62 -11.71
CA SER A 185 11.37 -8.73 -11.20
C SER A 185 11.03 -9.09 -9.75
N LEU A 186 10.75 -8.09 -8.90
CA LEU A 186 10.30 -8.29 -7.52
C LEU A 186 8.92 -8.95 -7.48
N GLN A 187 7.97 -8.50 -8.30
CA GLN A 187 6.64 -9.14 -8.43
C GLN A 187 6.75 -10.61 -8.81
N HIS A 188 7.53 -10.92 -9.84
CA HIS A 188 7.70 -12.30 -10.28
C HIS A 188 8.26 -13.20 -9.17
N ARG A 189 9.33 -12.75 -8.51
CA ARG A 189 9.93 -13.50 -7.39
C ARG A 189 9.00 -13.65 -6.20
N ALA A 190 8.22 -12.62 -5.89
CA ALA A 190 7.22 -12.65 -4.83
C ALA A 190 6.12 -13.69 -5.13
N LEU A 191 5.58 -13.71 -6.34
CA LEU A 191 4.56 -14.68 -6.75
C LEU A 191 5.09 -16.12 -6.72
N VAL A 192 6.35 -16.33 -7.10
CA VAL A 192 7.00 -17.66 -6.99
C VAL A 192 7.12 -18.09 -5.53
N ALA A 193 7.56 -17.20 -4.63
CA ALA A 193 7.69 -17.48 -3.21
C ALA A 193 6.33 -17.79 -2.56
N LEU A 194 5.29 -16.98 -2.86
CA LEU A 194 3.92 -17.22 -2.36
C LEU A 194 3.35 -18.54 -2.86
N ARG A 195 3.55 -18.88 -4.14
CA ARG A 195 3.09 -20.18 -4.68
C ARG A 195 3.74 -21.34 -3.95
N LYS A 196 5.05 -21.25 -3.66
CA LYS A 196 5.76 -22.28 -2.92
C LYS A 196 5.22 -22.44 -1.51
N SER A 197 5.02 -21.33 -0.77
CA SER A 197 4.50 -21.38 0.60
C SER A 197 3.09 -22.01 0.69
N LEU A 198 2.23 -21.71 -0.30
CA LEU A 198 0.88 -22.30 -0.36
C LEU A 198 0.90 -23.79 -0.73
N SER A 199 1.90 -24.26 -1.50
CA SER A 199 2.04 -25.67 -1.85
C SER A 199 2.60 -26.50 -0.68
N ASP A 200 3.43 -25.89 0.18
CA ASP A 200 4.05 -26.56 1.35
C ASP A 200 3.10 -26.59 2.57
N SER A 201 1.98 -25.85 2.50
CA SER A 201 0.97 -25.73 3.59
C SER A 201 -0.30 -26.57 3.38
N GLY A 202 -0.39 -27.32 2.27
CA GLY A 202 -1.50 -28.23 1.93
C GLY A 202 -1.05 -29.66 1.90
#